data_13b92d70c8febbe1cc7633ca2e0069c2
#
_entry.id   13b92d70c8febbe1cc7633ca2e0069c2
#
_cell.length_a   1.000
_cell.length_b   1.000
_cell.length_c   1.000
_cell.angle_alpha   90.00
_cell.angle_beta   90.00
_cell.angle_gamma   90.00
#
_symmetry.space_group_name_H-M   'P 1'
#
loop_
_entity.id
_entity.type
_entity.pdbx_description
1 polymer ?
#
loop_
_entity_poly.entity_id
_entity_poly.type
_entity_poly.pdbx_seq_one_letter_code
_entity_poly.pdbx_strand_id
1 'polypeptide(L)'
;MATNPMHQFNVYKIGPEIKIGEIDISFTNASLFMVLSSLAILILFNFGTKKNSLIPNKIQLLAELSYSFVSKMISDTAGSKAKPYFAFIFSLFMFVLFCNMFGMIPYAFTVTSHIIVTFMLATFIFIGVTIIGFIKHGAGYLKLFVPSGVPIVLLPLIVVIEIISYLSRPVSLSVRLFANMMAGHTMMKVFGGFVISLGIVGGWLPLSFSVALTGLEILVAFLQAYVFAILTCIYLNDALNLHH
;
A
#
# COMPACT_ATOMS: atom_id res chain seq x y z
N MET A 1 30.86 2.64 16.32
CA MET A 1 30.70 3.01 14.90
C MET A 1 29.21 3.22 14.64
N ALA A 2 28.81 4.43 14.30
CA ALA A 2 27.40 4.69 13.93
C ALA A 2 27.14 3.96 12.60
N THR A 3 26.44 2.84 12.65
CA THR A 3 26.02 2.13 11.46
C THR A 3 25.05 3.04 10.71
N ASN A 4 25.38 3.34 9.45
CA ASN A 4 24.54 4.18 8.61
C ASN A 4 23.09 3.61 8.59
N PRO A 5 22.07 4.35 9.06
CA PRO A 5 20.70 3.85 9.18
C PRO A 5 20.09 3.43 7.83
N MET A 6 20.69 3.90 6.72
CA MET A 6 20.21 3.59 5.36
C MET A 6 20.63 2.21 4.84
N HIS A 7 21.59 1.53 5.49
CA HIS A 7 22.05 0.22 5.03
C HIS A 7 20.97 -0.87 4.96
N GLN A 8 19.91 -0.75 5.76
CA GLN A 8 18.78 -1.70 5.74
C GLN A 8 17.96 -1.68 4.45
N PHE A 9 18.01 -0.56 3.71
CA PHE A 9 17.25 -0.39 2.47
C PHE A 9 18.04 -0.80 1.23
N ASN A 10 19.26 -1.30 1.38
CA ASN A 10 20.05 -1.74 0.23
C ASN A 10 19.41 -2.99 -0.40
N VAL A 11 19.23 -2.93 -1.73
CA VAL A 11 18.75 -4.07 -2.50
C VAL A 11 19.93 -4.96 -2.85
N TYR A 12 19.86 -6.22 -2.44
CA TYR A 12 20.88 -7.24 -2.74
C TYR A 12 20.29 -8.27 -3.69
N LYS A 13 21.11 -8.74 -4.64
CA LYS A 13 20.77 -9.85 -5.52
C LYS A 13 20.89 -11.16 -4.74
N ILE A 14 19.89 -12.03 -4.87
CA ILE A 14 19.85 -13.35 -4.25
C ILE A 14 19.82 -14.38 -5.40
N GLY A 15 20.94 -15.07 -5.62
CA GLY A 15 21.05 -16.11 -6.67
C GLY A 15 21.78 -15.65 -7.94
N PRO A 16 21.67 -16.44 -9.03
CA PRO A 16 22.39 -16.18 -10.27
C PRO A 16 21.90 -14.86 -10.93
N GLU A 17 22.82 -14.14 -11.56
CA GLU A 17 22.48 -12.96 -12.35
C GLU A 17 21.78 -13.38 -13.65
N ILE A 18 20.55 -12.92 -13.82
CA ILE A 18 19.78 -13.14 -15.05
C ILE A 18 19.66 -11.80 -15.77
N LYS A 19 20.45 -11.61 -16.83
CA LYS A 19 20.42 -10.40 -17.68
C LYS A 19 19.79 -10.75 -19.03
N ILE A 20 18.78 -9.98 -19.43
CA ILE A 20 18.20 -10.04 -20.77
C ILE A 20 18.53 -8.72 -21.47
N GLY A 21 19.63 -8.70 -22.23
CA GLY A 21 20.19 -7.46 -22.81
C GLY A 21 20.71 -6.51 -21.74
N GLU A 22 20.22 -5.29 -21.73
CA GLU A 22 20.57 -4.26 -20.71
C GLU A 22 19.70 -4.35 -19.45
N ILE A 23 18.65 -5.17 -19.45
CA ILE A 23 17.72 -5.27 -18.32
C ILE A 23 18.16 -6.41 -17.40
N ASP A 24 18.39 -6.08 -16.13
CA ASP A 24 18.74 -7.03 -15.08
C ASP A 24 17.46 -7.52 -14.38
N ILE A 25 17.09 -8.79 -14.56
CA ILE A 25 15.90 -9.43 -13.97
C ILE A 25 16.31 -10.37 -12.83
N SER A 26 17.45 -10.12 -12.20
CA SER A 26 17.93 -10.95 -11.11
C SER A 26 16.99 -10.90 -9.91
N PHE A 27 16.82 -12.05 -9.24
CA PHE A 27 16.01 -12.15 -8.03
C PHE A 27 16.67 -11.38 -6.87
N THR A 28 15.91 -10.48 -6.25
CA THR A 28 16.42 -9.61 -5.18
C THR A 28 15.74 -9.91 -3.84
N ASN A 29 16.30 -9.38 -2.75
CA ASN A 29 15.65 -9.43 -1.44
C ASN A 29 14.25 -8.79 -1.46
N ALA A 30 14.02 -7.72 -2.24
CA ALA A 30 12.70 -7.13 -2.42
C ALA A 30 11.70 -8.13 -3.03
N SER A 31 12.11 -8.83 -4.10
CA SER A 31 11.29 -9.86 -4.75
C SER A 31 10.97 -11.01 -3.79
N LEU A 32 11.95 -11.43 -2.99
CA LEU A 32 11.76 -12.49 -1.99
C LEU A 32 10.65 -12.11 -1.00
N PHE A 33 10.71 -10.90 -0.42
CA PHE A 33 9.72 -10.47 0.57
C PHE A 33 8.33 -10.24 -0.05
N MET A 34 8.24 -9.82 -1.33
CA MET A 34 6.96 -9.75 -2.05
C MET A 34 6.35 -11.14 -2.22
N VAL A 35 7.14 -12.13 -2.62
CA VAL A 35 6.69 -13.54 -2.76
C VAL A 35 6.28 -14.09 -1.39
N LEU A 36 7.06 -13.83 -0.36
CA LEU A 36 6.79 -14.30 1.01
C LEU A 36 5.48 -13.70 1.56
N SER A 37 5.22 -12.41 1.29
CA SER A 37 3.96 -11.75 1.64
C SER A 37 2.77 -12.40 0.93
N SER A 38 2.91 -12.64 -0.37
CA SER A 38 1.85 -13.30 -1.16
C SER A 38 1.60 -14.73 -0.69
N LEU A 39 2.65 -15.48 -0.38
CA LEU A 39 2.56 -16.84 0.14
C LEU A 39 1.89 -16.87 1.52
N ALA A 40 2.21 -15.93 2.40
CA ALA A 40 1.60 -15.83 3.71
C ALA A 40 0.09 -15.55 3.63
N ILE A 41 -0.34 -14.70 2.69
CA ILE A 41 -1.75 -14.44 2.41
C ILE A 41 -2.45 -15.73 1.95
N LEU A 42 -1.86 -16.45 0.98
CA LEU A 42 -2.40 -17.71 0.49
C LEU A 42 -2.51 -18.76 1.60
N ILE A 43 -1.50 -18.88 2.45
CA ILE A 43 -1.50 -19.78 3.61
C ILE A 43 -2.63 -19.40 4.59
N LEU A 44 -2.74 -18.11 4.93
CA LEU A 44 -3.77 -17.63 5.86
C LEU A 44 -5.17 -18.02 5.37
N PHE A 45 -5.49 -17.75 4.10
CA PHE A 45 -6.81 -18.05 3.56
C PHE A 45 -7.04 -19.54 3.31
N ASN A 46 -6.03 -20.29 2.88
CA ASN A 46 -6.16 -21.74 2.72
C ASN A 46 -6.46 -22.43 4.05
N PHE A 47 -5.75 -22.07 5.12
CA PHE A 47 -6.01 -22.62 6.46
C PHE A 47 -7.26 -22.04 7.10
N GLY A 48 -7.58 -20.77 6.86
CA GLY A 48 -8.79 -20.10 7.39
C GLY A 48 -10.09 -20.66 6.80
N THR A 49 -10.08 -21.10 5.53
CA THR A 49 -11.28 -21.60 4.84
C THR A 49 -11.42 -23.12 4.87
N LYS A 50 -10.39 -23.86 5.32
CA LYS A 50 -10.37 -25.34 5.27
C LYS A 50 -11.41 -26.03 6.17
N LYS A 51 -11.79 -25.40 7.28
CA LYS A 51 -12.80 -25.91 8.23
C LYS A 51 -13.87 -24.85 8.45
N ASN A 52 -14.98 -24.94 7.74
CA ASN A 52 -16.15 -24.09 7.97
C ASN A 52 -16.91 -24.56 9.22
N SER A 53 -16.38 -24.28 10.40
CA SER A 53 -17.07 -24.56 11.66
C SER A 53 -17.94 -23.38 12.10
N LEU A 54 -19.11 -23.66 12.67
CA LEU A 54 -20.01 -22.62 13.22
C LEU A 54 -19.34 -21.79 14.33
N ILE A 55 -18.38 -22.37 15.05
CA ILE A 55 -17.52 -21.65 15.99
C ILE A 55 -16.16 -21.49 15.31
N PRO A 56 -15.81 -20.26 14.85
CA PRO A 56 -14.60 -20.06 14.07
C PRO A 56 -13.34 -20.26 14.93
N ASN A 57 -12.36 -20.94 14.36
CA ASN A 57 -11.02 -20.99 14.94
C ASN A 57 -10.33 -19.61 14.77
N LYS A 58 -9.27 -19.30 15.53
CA LYS A 58 -8.56 -18.01 15.50
C LYS A 58 -8.13 -17.59 14.09
N ILE A 59 -7.66 -18.52 13.26
CA ILE A 59 -7.24 -18.24 11.88
C ILE A 59 -8.47 -17.97 10.99
N GLN A 60 -9.52 -18.75 11.13
CA GLN A 60 -10.79 -18.53 10.45
C GLN A 60 -11.40 -17.17 10.82
N LEU A 61 -11.42 -16.84 12.12
CA LEU A 61 -11.90 -15.55 12.60
C LEU A 61 -11.13 -14.37 11.98
N LEU A 62 -9.80 -14.47 11.88
CA LEU A 62 -8.98 -13.44 11.26
C LEU A 62 -9.31 -13.26 9.77
N ALA A 63 -9.50 -14.38 9.05
CA ALA A 63 -9.87 -14.33 7.63
C ALA A 63 -11.28 -13.73 7.43
N GLU A 64 -12.24 -14.11 8.25
CA GLU A 64 -13.63 -13.60 8.20
C GLU A 64 -13.69 -12.11 8.57
N LEU A 65 -12.95 -11.68 9.60
CA LEU A 65 -12.86 -10.26 9.97
C LEU A 65 -12.24 -9.42 8.86
N SER A 66 -11.17 -9.90 8.23
CA SER A 66 -10.53 -9.22 7.12
C SER A 66 -11.47 -9.10 5.91
N TYR A 67 -12.19 -10.17 5.60
CA TYR A 67 -13.20 -10.19 4.54
C TYR A 67 -14.33 -9.21 4.81
N SER A 68 -14.92 -9.25 6.00
CA SER A 68 -16.06 -8.40 6.38
C SER A 68 -15.65 -6.93 6.45
N PHE A 69 -14.43 -6.64 6.93
CA PHE A 69 -13.88 -5.29 6.98
C PHE A 69 -13.77 -4.66 5.59
N VAL A 70 -13.14 -5.37 4.64
CA VAL A 70 -12.98 -4.87 3.27
C VAL A 70 -14.32 -4.82 2.53
N SER A 71 -15.20 -5.80 2.74
CA SER A 71 -16.53 -5.83 2.14
C SER A 71 -17.37 -4.63 2.59
N LYS A 72 -17.32 -4.30 3.88
CA LYS A 72 -18.01 -3.12 4.43
C LYS A 72 -17.40 -1.84 3.85
N MET A 73 -16.07 -1.72 3.84
CA MET A 73 -15.38 -0.56 3.27
C MET A 73 -15.80 -0.29 1.81
N ILE A 74 -15.87 -1.34 0.97
CA ILE A 74 -16.30 -1.20 -0.42
C ILE A 74 -17.77 -0.77 -0.51
N SER A 75 -18.64 -1.38 0.29
CA SER A 75 -20.06 -1.05 0.30
C SER A 75 -20.34 0.40 0.70
N ASP A 76 -19.60 0.87 1.72
CA ASP A 76 -19.75 2.22 2.26
C ASP A 76 -19.16 3.30 1.33
N THR A 77 -18.09 2.98 0.57
CA THR A 77 -17.36 3.95 -0.25
C THR A 77 -17.80 3.95 -1.72
N ALA A 78 -17.93 2.76 -2.33
CA ALA A 78 -18.15 2.62 -3.76
C ALA A 78 -19.51 1.99 -4.12
N GLY A 79 -20.31 1.63 -3.11
CA GLY A 79 -21.66 1.10 -3.27
C GLY A 79 -21.72 -0.29 -3.93
N SER A 80 -22.93 -0.70 -4.33
CA SER A 80 -23.18 -2.04 -4.85
C SER A 80 -22.52 -2.32 -6.21
N LYS A 81 -22.25 -1.28 -7.01
CA LYS A 81 -21.62 -1.41 -8.34
C LYS A 81 -20.16 -1.84 -8.27
N ALA A 82 -19.50 -1.63 -7.14
CA ALA A 82 -18.11 -2.01 -6.94
C ALA A 82 -17.91 -3.45 -6.44
N LYS A 83 -18.98 -4.16 -6.07
CA LYS A 83 -18.92 -5.55 -5.58
C LYS A 83 -18.15 -6.51 -6.50
N PRO A 84 -18.26 -6.45 -7.85
CA PRO A 84 -17.48 -7.33 -8.72
C PRO A 84 -15.97 -7.16 -8.60
N TYR A 85 -15.51 -5.99 -8.13
CA TYR A 85 -14.09 -5.67 -7.96
C TYR A 85 -13.57 -5.97 -6.55
N PHE A 86 -14.39 -6.61 -5.70
CA PHE A 86 -14.04 -6.98 -4.33
C PHE A 86 -12.70 -7.74 -4.27
N ALA A 87 -12.54 -8.78 -5.09
CA ALA A 87 -11.33 -9.61 -5.08
C ALA A 87 -10.05 -8.79 -5.35
N PHE A 88 -10.12 -7.82 -6.26
CA PHE A 88 -9.01 -6.93 -6.58
C PHE A 88 -8.64 -6.03 -5.38
N ILE A 89 -9.63 -5.35 -4.80
CA ILE A 89 -9.40 -4.44 -3.66
C ILE A 89 -8.96 -5.20 -2.42
N PHE A 90 -9.54 -6.39 -2.20
CA PHE A 90 -9.18 -7.26 -1.10
C PHE A 90 -7.75 -7.77 -1.19
N SER A 91 -7.33 -8.27 -2.36
CA SER A 91 -5.95 -8.71 -2.59
C SER A 91 -4.95 -7.58 -2.43
N LEU A 92 -5.30 -6.38 -2.90
CA LEU A 92 -4.50 -5.18 -2.75
C LEU A 92 -4.31 -4.79 -1.28
N PHE A 93 -5.41 -4.72 -0.52
CA PHE A 93 -5.38 -4.41 0.91
C PHE A 93 -4.49 -5.39 1.66
N MET A 94 -4.71 -6.69 1.45
CA MET A 94 -3.95 -7.75 2.12
C MET A 94 -2.47 -7.72 1.72
N PHE A 95 -2.17 -7.50 0.44
CA PHE A 95 -0.79 -7.43 -0.03
C PHE A 95 -0.02 -6.26 0.62
N VAL A 96 -0.59 -5.06 0.61
CA VAL A 96 0.05 -3.89 1.24
C VAL A 96 0.18 -4.09 2.74
N LEU A 97 -0.85 -4.62 3.41
CA LEU A 97 -0.83 -4.90 4.84
C LEU A 97 0.29 -5.88 5.21
N PHE A 98 0.39 -7.01 4.50
CA PHE A 98 1.42 -8.02 4.79
C PHE A 98 2.83 -7.52 4.45
N CYS A 99 3.01 -6.77 3.35
CA CYS A 99 4.29 -6.13 3.04
C CYS A 99 4.73 -5.16 4.14
N ASN A 100 3.81 -4.36 4.67
CA ASN A 100 4.09 -3.45 5.78
C ASN A 100 4.39 -4.20 7.07
N MET A 101 3.58 -5.21 7.42
CA MET A 101 3.77 -6.02 8.63
C MET A 101 5.08 -6.81 8.61
N PHE A 102 5.45 -7.40 7.48
CA PHE A 102 6.73 -8.08 7.36
C PHE A 102 7.92 -7.12 7.44
N GLY A 103 7.75 -5.90 6.89
CA GLY A 103 8.75 -4.85 7.04
C GLY A 103 9.04 -4.49 8.50
N MET A 104 8.05 -4.62 9.40
CA MET A 104 8.19 -4.35 10.83
C MET A 104 9.03 -5.38 11.59
N ILE A 105 9.26 -6.57 11.02
CA ILE A 105 10.08 -7.60 11.65
C ILE A 105 11.54 -7.13 11.69
N PRO A 106 12.23 -7.18 12.85
CA PRO A 106 13.63 -6.81 12.94
C PRO A 106 14.47 -7.60 11.92
N TYR A 107 15.37 -6.92 11.23
CA TYR A 107 16.24 -7.48 10.16
C TYR A 107 15.51 -7.91 8.88
N ALA A 108 14.18 -7.77 8.78
CA ALA A 108 13.47 -7.99 7.54
C ALA A 108 13.66 -6.80 6.58
N PHE A 109 13.53 -7.08 5.29
CA PHE A 109 13.58 -6.06 4.25
C PHE A 109 12.19 -5.46 4.04
N THR A 110 12.09 -4.14 4.15
CA THR A 110 10.83 -3.43 3.98
C THR A 110 10.62 -3.09 2.51
N VAL A 111 9.78 -3.85 1.83
CA VAL A 111 9.49 -3.67 0.38
C VAL A 111 8.88 -2.29 0.11
N THR A 112 7.96 -1.85 0.95
CA THR A 112 7.21 -0.59 0.80
C THR A 112 8.04 0.66 1.14
N SER A 113 9.28 0.50 1.64
CA SER A 113 10.24 1.61 1.80
C SER A 113 10.97 1.97 0.50
N HIS A 114 10.66 1.31 -0.62
CA HIS A 114 11.19 1.63 -1.93
C HIS A 114 10.14 2.35 -2.78
N ILE A 115 10.44 3.60 -3.15
CA ILE A 115 9.51 4.43 -3.93
C ILE A 115 9.14 3.80 -5.27
N ILE A 116 10.07 3.06 -5.90
CA ILE A 116 9.81 2.41 -7.18
C ILE A 116 8.73 1.33 -7.07
N VAL A 117 8.73 0.55 -5.98
CA VAL A 117 7.74 -0.51 -5.75
C VAL A 117 6.37 0.09 -5.46
N THR A 118 6.32 1.09 -4.57
CA THR A 118 5.07 1.74 -4.20
C THR A 118 4.48 2.54 -5.37
N PHE A 119 5.34 3.16 -6.19
CA PHE A 119 4.92 3.88 -7.37
C PHE A 119 4.39 2.94 -8.47
N MET A 120 5.07 1.82 -8.71
CA MET A 120 4.60 0.81 -9.66
C MET A 120 3.25 0.22 -9.24
N LEU A 121 3.07 -0.07 -7.95
CA LEU A 121 1.80 -0.55 -7.43
C LEU A 121 0.68 0.49 -7.60
N ALA A 122 0.94 1.75 -7.24
CA ALA A 122 -0.02 2.84 -7.39
C ALA A 122 -0.37 3.09 -8.87
N THR A 123 0.63 3.04 -9.75
CA THR A 123 0.45 3.21 -11.20
C THR A 123 -0.36 2.05 -11.81
N PHE A 124 -0.10 0.81 -11.37
CA PHE A 124 -0.87 -0.34 -11.81
C PHE A 124 -2.36 -0.20 -11.47
N ILE A 125 -2.69 0.25 -10.25
CA ILE A 125 -4.06 0.50 -9.83
C ILE A 125 -4.68 1.64 -10.65
N PHE A 126 -3.95 2.73 -10.81
CA PHE A 126 -4.41 3.88 -11.56
C PHE A 126 -4.75 3.53 -13.01
N ILE A 127 -3.87 2.79 -13.69
CA ILE A 127 -4.11 2.31 -15.05
C ILE A 127 -5.30 1.34 -15.06
N GLY A 128 -5.37 0.40 -14.11
CA GLY A 128 -6.48 -0.56 -14.01
C GLY A 128 -7.83 0.13 -13.85
N VAL A 129 -7.95 1.10 -12.95
CA VAL A 129 -9.17 1.88 -12.74
C VAL A 129 -9.52 2.71 -13.97
N THR A 130 -8.52 3.34 -14.60
CA THR A 130 -8.72 4.11 -15.84
C THR A 130 -9.24 3.22 -16.97
N ILE A 131 -8.68 2.04 -17.16
CA ILE A 131 -9.15 1.07 -18.17
C ILE A 131 -10.61 0.66 -17.88
N ILE A 132 -10.95 0.38 -16.62
CA ILE A 132 -12.33 0.06 -16.23
C ILE A 132 -13.28 1.21 -16.57
N GLY A 133 -12.87 2.46 -16.30
CA GLY A 133 -13.66 3.64 -16.65
C GLY A 133 -13.89 3.76 -18.16
N PHE A 134 -12.85 3.56 -18.97
CA PHE A 134 -12.98 3.57 -20.43
C PHE A 134 -13.83 2.41 -20.97
N ILE A 135 -13.70 1.20 -20.45
CA ILE A 135 -14.51 0.04 -20.87
C ILE A 135 -15.99 0.30 -20.59
N LYS A 136 -16.31 0.96 -19.46
CA LYS A 136 -17.70 1.16 -19.02
C LYS A 136 -18.37 2.34 -19.69
N HIS A 137 -17.67 3.43 -19.90
CA HIS A 137 -18.24 4.69 -20.41
C HIS A 137 -17.73 5.11 -21.80
N GLY A 138 -16.77 4.38 -22.35
CA GLY A 138 -16.14 4.69 -23.64
C GLY A 138 -15.56 6.11 -23.65
N ALA A 139 -15.75 6.85 -24.73
CA ALA A 139 -15.32 8.24 -24.85
C ALA A 139 -16.02 9.19 -23.84
N GLY A 140 -17.16 8.78 -23.27
CA GLY A 140 -17.86 9.54 -22.22
C GLY A 140 -17.04 9.69 -20.93
N TYR A 141 -16.04 8.83 -20.71
CA TYR A 141 -15.14 8.95 -19.57
C TYR A 141 -14.35 10.27 -19.54
N LEU A 142 -14.10 10.86 -20.70
CA LEU A 142 -13.43 12.16 -20.79
C LEU A 142 -14.25 13.32 -20.20
N LYS A 143 -15.56 13.14 -20.02
CA LYS A 143 -16.40 14.13 -19.33
C LYS A 143 -16.04 14.28 -17.85
N LEU A 144 -15.31 13.30 -17.27
CA LEU A 144 -14.75 13.43 -15.92
C LEU A 144 -13.88 14.69 -15.77
N PHE A 145 -13.20 15.11 -16.85
CA PHE A 145 -12.35 16.28 -16.87
C PHE A 145 -13.09 17.58 -17.18
N VAL A 146 -14.37 17.50 -17.49
CA VAL A 146 -15.21 18.66 -17.87
C VAL A 146 -16.41 18.74 -16.93
N PRO A 147 -16.27 19.38 -15.75
CA PRO A 147 -17.39 19.52 -14.82
C PRO A 147 -18.53 20.34 -15.42
N SER A 148 -19.78 19.88 -15.17
CA SER A 148 -20.97 20.55 -15.62
C SER A 148 -21.20 21.89 -14.90
N GLY A 149 -21.72 22.91 -15.61
CA GLY A 149 -22.06 24.20 -15.02
C GLY A 149 -20.95 25.26 -15.00
N VAL A 150 -19.81 25.00 -15.63
CA VAL A 150 -18.68 25.94 -15.69
C VAL A 150 -18.83 26.87 -16.90
N PRO A 151 -18.60 28.20 -16.75
CA PRO A 151 -18.52 29.13 -17.87
C PRO A 151 -17.45 28.71 -18.89
N ILE A 152 -17.77 28.77 -20.18
CA ILE A 152 -16.87 28.32 -21.28
C ILE A 152 -15.49 28.99 -21.23
N VAL A 153 -15.41 30.22 -20.74
CA VAL A 153 -14.16 30.98 -20.63
C VAL A 153 -13.18 30.34 -19.61
N LEU A 154 -13.70 29.73 -18.52
CA LEU A 154 -12.89 29.10 -17.47
C LEU A 154 -12.62 27.60 -17.73
N LEU A 155 -13.34 27.01 -18.69
CA LEU A 155 -13.28 25.59 -18.99
C LEU A 155 -11.85 25.08 -19.29
N PRO A 156 -11.02 25.73 -20.15
CA PRO A 156 -9.67 25.23 -20.43
C PRO A 156 -8.77 25.21 -19.20
N LEU A 157 -8.92 26.20 -18.31
CA LEU A 157 -8.14 26.25 -17.08
C LEU A 157 -8.54 25.10 -16.13
N ILE A 158 -9.83 24.85 -15.96
CA ILE A 158 -10.33 23.80 -15.07
C ILE A 158 -9.96 22.40 -15.59
N VAL A 159 -10.05 22.16 -16.89
CA VAL A 159 -9.62 20.89 -17.49
C VAL A 159 -8.15 20.60 -17.22
N VAL A 160 -7.26 21.59 -17.32
CA VAL A 160 -5.83 21.43 -17.01
C VAL A 160 -5.63 21.08 -15.53
N ILE A 161 -6.32 21.78 -14.62
CA ILE A 161 -6.25 21.51 -13.19
C ILE A 161 -6.75 20.10 -12.88
N GLU A 162 -7.86 19.66 -13.48
CA GLU A 162 -8.43 18.32 -13.26
C GLU A 162 -7.51 17.22 -13.79
N ILE A 163 -6.87 17.40 -14.95
CA ILE A 163 -5.87 16.46 -15.46
C ILE A 163 -4.66 16.35 -14.52
N ILE A 164 -4.14 17.49 -14.04
CA ILE A 164 -3.02 17.50 -13.08
C ILE A 164 -3.43 16.80 -11.77
N SER A 165 -4.62 17.12 -11.25
CA SER A 165 -5.19 16.48 -10.06
C SER A 165 -5.31 14.97 -10.25
N TYR A 166 -5.83 14.51 -11.39
CA TYR A 166 -5.97 13.11 -11.72
C TYR A 166 -4.62 12.38 -11.78
N LEU A 167 -3.61 12.97 -12.44
CA LEU A 167 -2.27 12.40 -12.54
C LEU A 167 -1.49 12.45 -11.21
N SER A 168 -1.82 13.37 -10.31
CA SER A 168 -1.20 13.44 -8.98
C SER A 168 -1.64 12.32 -8.04
N ARG A 169 -2.76 11.66 -8.31
CA ARG A 169 -3.33 10.59 -7.47
C ARG A 169 -2.34 9.43 -7.22
N PRO A 170 -1.76 8.77 -8.24
CA PRO A 170 -0.80 7.68 -8.02
C PRO A 170 0.49 8.16 -7.35
N VAL A 171 0.94 9.38 -7.67
CA VAL A 171 2.13 9.98 -7.05
C VAL A 171 1.92 10.18 -5.55
N SER A 172 0.83 10.85 -5.17
CA SER A 172 0.49 11.08 -3.76
C SER A 172 0.31 9.77 -2.98
N LEU A 173 -0.32 8.77 -3.59
CA LEU A 173 -0.55 7.46 -2.98
C LEU A 173 0.77 6.73 -2.70
N SER A 174 1.67 6.70 -3.70
CA SER A 174 2.97 6.03 -3.61
C SER A 174 3.91 6.72 -2.61
N VAL A 175 4.01 8.06 -2.69
CA VAL A 175 4.89 8.83 -1.80
C VAL A 175 4.45 8.70 -0.35
N ARG A 176 3.14 8.68 -0.08
CA ARG A 176 2.61 8.49 1.28
C ARG A 176 3.01 7.14 1.86
N LEU A 177 2.86 6.05 1.10
CA LEU A 177 3.24 4.71 1.55
C LEU A 177 4.75 4.61 1.78
N PHE A 178 5.54 5.08 0.82
CA PHE A 178 7.00 5.12 0.90
C PHE A 178 7.50 5.93 2.11
N ALA A 179 7.03 7.19 2.22
CA ALA A 179 7.51 8.11 3.24
C ALA A 179 7.23 7.62 4.66
N ASN A 180 6.02 7.09 4.92
CA ASN A 180 5.66 6.58 6.23
C ASN A 180 6.57 5.41 6.65
N MET A 181 6.80 4.44 5.75
CA MET A 181 7.63 3.28 6.05
C MET A 181 9.11 3.65 6.17
N MET A 182 9.63 4.49 5.29
CA MET A 182 11.03 4.92 5.36
C MET A 182 11.30 5.76 6.60
N ALA A 183 10.41 6.72 6.93
CA ALA A 183 10.57 7.58 8.09
C ALA A 183 10.50 6.78 9.40
N GLY A 184 9.52 5.88 9.55
CA GLY A 184 9.36 5.04 10.75
C GLY A 184 10.60 4.23 11.06
N HIS A 185 11.07 3.45 10.08
CA HIS A 185 12.29 2.63 10.24
C HIS A 185 13.57 3.45 10.49
N THR A 186 13.69 4.60 9.84
CA THR A 186 14.85 5.49 10.07
C THR A 186 14.85 6.03 11.48
N MET A 187 13.69 6.49 11.96
CA MET A 187 13.53 7.01 13.32
C MET A 187 13.84 5.94 14.37
N MET A 188 13.33 4.71 14.23
CA MET A 188 13.64 3.63 15.17
C MET A 188 15.14 3.35 15.26
N LYS A 189 15.87 3.37 14.14
CA LYS A 189 17.33 3.18 14.16
C LYS A 189 18.09 4.33 14.80
N VAL A 190 17.66 5.56 14.57
CA VAL A 190 18.26 6.76 15.17
C VAL A 190 18.10 6.70 16.69
N PHE A 191 16.89 6.42 17.19
CA PHE A 191 16.65 6.29 18.64
C PHE A 191 17.40 5.07 19.22
N GLY A 192 17.46 3.94 18.51
CA GLY A 192 18.28 2.79 18.90
C GLY A 192 19.76 3.15 19.03
N GLY A 193 20.28 4.00 18.14
CA GLY A 193 21.63 4.55 18.23
C GLY A 193 21.83 5.41 19.47
N PHE A 194 20.86 6.24 19.85
CA PHE A 194 20.91 7.04 21.09
C PHE A 194 20.87 6.18 22.35
N VAL A 195 20.09 5.10 22.36
CA VAL A 195 20.08 4.14 23.48
C VAL A 195 21.50 3.61 23.76
N ILE A 196 22.21 3.22 22.69
CA ILE A 196 23.57 2.69 22.81
C ILE A 196 24.56 3.77 23.23
N SER A 197 24.47 4.98 22.65
CA SER A 197 25.44 6.06 22.93
C SER A 197 25.31 6.68 24.32
N LEU A 198 24.09 6.77 24.88
CA LEU A 198 23.83 7.32 26.21
C LEU A 198 24.05 6.32 27.35
N GLY A 199 24.25 5.05 27.02
CA GLY A 199 24.50 3.98 27.98
C GLY A 199 23.33 3.71 28.94
N ILE A 200 23.62 3.04 30.07
CA ILE A 200 22.59 2.55 30.99
C ILE A 200 21.83 3.68 31.68
N VAL A 201 22.48 4.80 31.99
CA VAL A 201 21.87 5.88 32.76
C VAL A 201 20.97 6.78 31.90
N GLY A 202 21.39 7.12 30.68
CA GLY A 202 20.65 8.02 29.78
C GLY A 202 19.79 7.31 28.74
N GLY A 203 20.00 6.03 28.51
CA GLY A 203 19.34 5.26 27.44
C GLY A 203 17.84 4.98 27.66
N TRP A 204 17.34 5.11 28.90
CA TRP A 204 15.93 4.85 29.22
C TRP A 204 14.94 5.77 28.47
N LEU A 205 15.30 7.02 28.29
CA LEU A 205 14.44 7.98 27.60
C LEU A 205 14.32 7.66 26.11
N PRO A 206 15.41 7.50 25.32
CA PRO A 206 15.28 7.07 23.91
C PRO A 206 14.66 5.69 23.77
N LEU A 207 14.89 4.76 24.73
CA LEU A 207 14.24 3.44 24.71
C LEU A 207 12.72 3.55 24.81
N SER A 208 12.22 4.36 25.75
CA SER A 208 10.77 4.59 25.89
C SER A 208 10.16 5.17 24.61
N PHE A 209 10.85 6.12 23.99
CA PHE A 209 10.45 6.65 22.68
C PHE A 209 10.46 5.59 21.59
N SER A 210 11.47 4.73 21.55
CA SER A 210 11.52 3.63 20.56
C SER A 210 10.35 2.67 20.70
N VAL A 211 9.95 2.32 21.92
CA VAL A 211 8.79 1.46 22.17
C VAL A 211 7.49 2.14 21.72
N ALA A 212 7.32 3.41 22.05
CA ALA A 212 6.14 4.18 21.61
C ALA A 212 6.09 4.32 20.08
N LEU A 213 7.23 4.58 19.42
CA LEU A 213 7.34 4.66 17.97
C LEU A 213 7.03 3.32 17.30
N THR A 214 7.46 2.21 17.87
CA THR A 214 7.12 0.86 17.32
C THR A 214 5.60 0.64 17.34
N GLY A 215 4.94 1.00 18.44
CA GLY A 215 3.47 0.94 18.51
C GLY A 215 2.78 1.83 17.47
N LEU A 216 3.27 3.06 17.32
CA LEU A 216 2.78 4.00 16.31
C LEU A 216 2.98 3.42 14.89
N GLU A 217 4.14 2.83 14.61
CA GLU A 217 4.47 2.30 13.30
C GLU A 217 3.58 1.10 12.90
N ILE A 218 3.25 0.22 13.86
CA ILE A 218 2.27 -0.87 13.64
C ILE A 218 0.90 -0.28 13.26
N LEU A 219 0.44 0.75 13.99
CA LEU A 219 -0.82 1.41 13.70
C LEU A 219 -0.79 2.06 12.32
N VAL A 220 0.28 2.77 11.98
CA VAL A 220 0.46 3.42 10.67
C VAL A 220 0.56 2.38 9.56
N ALA A 221 1.20 1.24 9.77
CA ALA A 221 1.28 0.15 8.80
C ALA A 221 -0.11 -0.36 8.39
N PHE A 222 -1.01 -0.54 9.37
CA PHE A 222 -2.40 -0.91 9.13
C PHE A 222 -3.18 0.23 8.46
N LEU A 223 -3.12 1.44 9.01
CA LEU A 223 -3.80 2.61 8.46
C LEU A 223 -3.40 2.88 7.02
N GLN A 224 -2.13 2.69 6.69
CA GLN A 224 -1.63 2.93 5.34
C GLN A 224 -2.19 1.91 4.33
N ALA A 225 -2.32 0.64 4.71
CA ALA A 225 -3.00 -0.36 3.88
C ALA A 225 -4.48 -0.01 3.69
N TYR A 226 -5.15 0.43 4.76
CA TYR A 226 -6.53 0.90 4.72
C TYR A 226 -6.70 2.12 3.79
N VAL A 227 -5.86 3.14 3.96
CA VAL A 227 -5.92 4.37 3.13
C VAL A 227 -5.66 4.04 1.66
N PHE A 228 -4.74 3.12 1.39
CA PHE A 228 -4.44 2.68 0.03
C PHE A 228 -5.66 2.01 -0.63
N ALA A 229 -6.33 1.13 0.09
CA ALA A 229 -7.53 0.44 -0.38
C ALA A 229 -8.74 1.38 -0.52
N ILE A 230 -8.99 2.27 0.45
CA ILE A 230 -10.14 3.17 0.40
C ILE A 230 -10.01 4.21 -0.73
N LEU A 231 -8.79 4.73 -0.98
CA LEU A 231 -8.56 5.62 -2.11
C LEU A 231 -8.77 4.90 -3.45
N THR A 232 -8.36 3.63 -3.53
CA THR A 232 -8.67 2.79 -4.71
C THR A 232 -10.18 2.62 -4.90
N CYS A 233 -10.95 2.45 -3.81
CA CYS A 233 -12.41 2.40 -3.86
C CYS A 233 -13.01 3.71 -4.36
N ILE A 234 -12.50 4.86 -3.89
CA ILE A 234 -12.97 6.19 -4.31
C ILE A 234 -12.70 6.37 -5.81
N TYR A 235 -11.49 6.07 -6.28
CA TYR A 235 -11.13 6.17 -7.69
C TYR A 235 -11.98 5.24 -8.56
N LEU A 236 -12.26 4.04 -8.07
CA LEU A 236 -13.15 3.11 -8.73
C LEU A 236 -14.59 3.63 -8.75
N ASN A 237 -15.06 4.24 -7.67
CA ASN A 237 -16.38 4.86 -7.64
C ASN A 237 -16.52 5.99 -8.66
N ASP A 238 -15.51 6.87 -8.75
CA ASP A 238 -15.45 7.94 -9.76
C ASP A 238 -15.51 7.37 -11.18
N ALA A 239 -14.80 6.25 -11.42
CA ALA A 239 -14.78 5.57 -12.71
C ALA A 239 -16.08 4.82 -13.04
N LEU A 240 -16.83 4.36 -12.03
CA LEU A 240 -18.09 3.64 -12.19
C LEU A 240 -19.31 4.55 -12.26
N ASN A 241 -19.26 5.69 -11.59
CA ASN A 241 -20.33 6.66 -11.48
C ASN A 241 -19.76 8.02 -11.90
N LEU A 242 -19.96 8.36 -13.18
CA LEU A 242 -19.67 9.70 -13.66
C LEU A 242 -20.73 10.63 -13.03
N HIS A 243 -20.33 11.37 -11.99
CA HIS A 243 -21.18 12.42 -11.43
C HIS A 243 -21.25 13.56 -12.43
N HIS A 244 -22.43 13.78 -12.97
CA HIS A 244 -22.79 14.92 -13.81
C HIS A 244 -23.55 15.95 -12.98
#